data_2f97cad5ac0e909abc77a77d4c177d18
#
_entry.id   2f97cad5ac0e909abc77a77d4c177d18
#
_cell.length_a   1.000
_cell.length_b   1.000
_cell.length_c   1.000
_cell.angle_alpha   90.00
_cell.angle_beta   90.00
_cell.angle_gamma   90.00
#
_symmetry.space_group_name_H-M   'P 1'
#
loop_
_entity.id
_entity.type
_entity.pdbx_description
1 polymer ?
#
loop_
_entity_poly.entity_id
_entity_poly.type
_entity_poly.pdbx_seq_one_letter_code
_entity_poly.pdbx_strand_id
1 'polypeptide(L)'
;MPLPSSNANKQGQKPLLVLLHGLLGDKQDWQKLMDFLPHFDCIALDLPFHGTSYSAQQLAQAQDFQQVCALLAQHIQAQIQQRPYYLMGYSLGGRLALYAYFAQLLPTHSLQALLLEGVNLGLSDSAQRQQRWQQDQNWAKRFAHQPIQQVLEEWYQQPVFAHLTPQQRQQLIQLRQHNNGQAIARMLTATSLAKQPDFRYKVRCVSLPVFYFCGEKDQKFQQIAKQNQLDLTLIPQAGHNAHQENPQQFAKLLTEKLCSRE
;
A
#
# COMPACT_ATOMS: atom_id res chain seq x y z
N MET A 1 -10.84 30.45 -12.63
CA MET A 1 -11.17 30.61 -11.20
C MET A 1 -9.94 30.19 -10.42
N PRO A 2 -9.39 30.99 -9.52
CA PRO A 2 -8.27 30.58 -8.68
C PRO A 2 -8.75 29.48 -7.73
N LEU A 3 -7.92 28.45 -7.55
CA LEU A 3 -8.13 27.37 -6.58
C LEU A 3 -8.17 27.97 -5.17
N PRO A 4 -8.98 27.43 -4.24
CA PRO A 4 -9.00 27.93 -2.88
C PRO A 4 -7.61 27.74 -2.26
N SER A 5 -7.07 28.84 -1.73
CA SER A 5 -5.86 28.87 -0.96
C SER A 5 -5.90 27.83 0.13
N SER A 6 -4.89 26.96 0.17
CA SER A 6 -4.64 25.98 1.23
C SER A 6 -4.82 26.63 2.60
N ASN A 7 -5.72 26.09 3.41
CA ASN A 7 -5.86 26.47 4.82
C ASN A 7 -4.49 26.36 5.49
N ALA A 8 -3.99 27.49 5.94
CA ALA A 8 -2.69 27.66 6.57
C ALA A 8 -2.45 26.58 7.62
N ASN A 9 -1.42 25.78 7.42
CA ASN A 9 -0.80 25.00 8.48
C ASN A 9 -0.61 25.92 9.69
N LYS A 10 -1.13 25.55 10.84
CA LYS A 10 -0.79 26.21 12.10
C LYS A 10 0.72 26.25 12.16
N GLN A 11 1.31 27.46 12.14
CA GLN A 11 2.75 27.69 12.07
C GLN A 11 3.49 26.71 12.97
N GLY A 12 4.34 25.84 12.41
CA GLY A 12 5.24 24.94 13.11
C GLY A 12 4.88 23.46 13.14
N GLN A 13 3.70 23.02 12.64
CA GLN A 13 3.35 21.60 12.64
C GLN A 13 3.81 20.93 11.33
N LYS A 14 4.57 19.83 11.46
CA LYS A 14 5.04 19.04 10.29
C LYS A 14 3.84 18.44 9.54
N PRO A 15 3.92 18.28 8.19
CA PRO A 15 2.93 17.55 7.42
C PRO A 15 2.79 16.11 7.92
N LEU A 16 1.54 15.63 8.02
CA LEU A 16 1.26 14.26 8.46
C LEU A 16 1.30 13.30 7.28
N LEU A 17 2.07 12.22 7.40
CA LEU A 17 2.19 11.16 6.40
C LEU A 17 1.78 9.82 7.03
N VAL A 18 0.64 9.27 6.58
CA VAL A 18 0.15 7.95 6.98
C VAL A 18 0.65 6.90 6.00
N LEU A 19 1.25 5.81 6.50
CA LEU A 19 1.97 4.80 5.74
C LEU A 19 1.32 3.42 5.92
N LEU A 20 0.96 2.76 4.80
CA LEU A 20 0.31 1.47 4.74
C LEU A 20 1.19 0.45 4.02
N HIS A 21 1.62 -0.59 4.73
CA HIS A 21 2.50 -1.64 4.21
C HIS A 21 1.81 -2.58 3.20
N GLY A 22 2.58 -3.46 2.56
CA GLY A 22 2.08 -4.49 1.64
C GLY A 22 1.65 -5.78 2.35
N LEU A 23 1.20 -6.77 1.56
CA LEU A 23 0.89 -8.11 2.10
C LEU A 23 2.12 -8.72 2.77
N LEU A 24 1.91 -9.42 3.90
CA LEU A 24 2.95 -10.00 4.76
C LEU A 24 3.80 -8.99 5.53
N GLY A 25 3.64 -7.69 5.26
CA GLY A 25 4.35 -6.62 5.95
C GLY A 25 3.76 -6.28 7.31
N ASP A 26 4.36 -5.31 7.96
CA ASP A 26 3.87 -4.64 9.15
C ASP A 26 4.31 -3.17 9.15
N LYS A 27 3.87 -2.41 10.16
CA LYS A 27 4.21 -0.98 10.27
C LYS A 27 5.71 -0.70 10.37
N GLN A 28 6.53 -1.67 10.83
CA GLN A 28 7.98 -1.49 10.95
C GLN A 28 8.68 -1.48 9.58
N ASP A 29 8.03 -1.97 8.53
CA ASP A 29 8.56 -1.92 7.17
C ASP A 29 8.92 -0.50 6.72
N TRP A 30 8.28 0.50 7.29
CA TRP A 30 8.48 1.90 6.95
C TRP A 30 9.61 2.58 7.72
N GLN A 31 10.17 1.92 8.77
CA GLN A 31 11.13 2.57 9.67
C GLN A 31 12.32 3.17 8.92
N LYS A 32 12.92 2.42 8.01
CA LYS A 32 14.06 2.90 7.22
C LYS A 32 13.74 4.15 6.39
N LEU A 33 12.53 4.21 5.82
CA LEU A 33 12.10 5.40 5.08
C LEU A 33 11.84 6.58 6.01
N MET A 34 11.18 6.35 7.14
CA MET A 34 10.85 7.37 8.13
C MET A 34 12.10 8.06 8.68
N ASP A 35 13.21 7.35 8.85
CA ASP A 35 14.50 7.89 9.30
C ASP A 35 15.07 8.97 8.35
N PHE A 36 14.66 8.94 7.06
CA PHE A 36 15.03 9.93 6.05
C PHE A 36 13.95 11.01 5.82
N LEU A 37 12.88 11.03 6.62
CA LEU A 37 11.76 11.97 6.51
C LEU A 37 11.60 12.86 7.76
N PRO A 38 12.66 13.54 8.25
CA PRO A 38 12.61 14.29 9.51
C PRO A 38 11.65 15.48 9.47
N HIS A 39 11.23 15.92 8.29
CA HIS A 39 10.32 17.04 8.09
C HIS A 39 8.84 16.63 8.07
N PHE A 40 8.53 15.34 8.19
CA PHE A 40 7.19 14.80 8.26
C PHE A 40 6.90 14.20 9.65
N ASP A 41 5.64 14.29 10.08
CA ASP A 41 5.10 13.44 11.13
C ASP A 41 4.61 12.14 10.46
N CYS A 42 5.38 11.07 10.62
CA CYS A 42 5.05 9.80 9.98
C CYS A 42 4.29 8.88 10.94
N ILE A 43 3.17 8.31 10.49
CA ILE A 43 2.40 7.29 11.21
C ILE A 43 2.29 6.05 10.33
N ALA A 44 3.02 5.00 10.67
CA ALA A 44 2.90 3.71 10.01
C ALA A 44 1.85 2.84 10.73
N LEU A 45 0.93 2.26 9.96
CA LEU A 45 -0.17 1.45 10.49
C LEU A 45 -0.07 0.00 10.03
N ASP A 46 -0.39 -0.93 10.94
CA ASP A 46 -0.64 -2.31 10.54
C ASP A 46 -1.95 -2.40 9.74
N LEU A 47 -1.96 -3.19 8.67
CA LEU A 47 -3.19 -3.53 7.96
C LEU A 47 -4.00 -4.55 8.76
N PRO A 48 -5.35 -4.63 8.58
CA PRO A 48 -6.13 -5.73 9.13
C PRO A 48 -5.51 -7.09 8.79
N PHE A 49 -5.61 -8.04 9.69
CA PHE A 49 -4.98 -9.37 9.60
C PHE A 49 -3.44 -9.40 9.65
N HIS A 50 -2.80 -8.27 9.90
CA HIS A 50 -1.35 -8.14 10.10
C HIS A 50 -1.07 -7.50 11.46
N GLY A 51 0.06 -7.84 12.07
CA GLY A 51 0.45 -7.28 13.36
C GLY A 51 -0.57 -7.55 14.47
N THR A 52 -0.68 -6.62 15.41
CA THR A 52 -1.53 -6.76 16.62
C THR A 52 -2.50 -5.60 16.83
N SER A 53 -2.66 -4.71 15.84
CA SER A 53 -3.44 -3.48 15.97
C SER A 53 -4.96 -3.70 16.01
N TYR A 54 -5.45 -4.91 15.70
CA TYR A 54 -6.87 -5.23 15.62
C TYR A 54 -7.24 -6.42 16.49
N SER A 55 -8.36 -6.31 17.21
CA SER A 55 -8.90 -7.41 18.01
C SER A 55 -9.47 -8.52 17.14
N ALA A 56 -9.56 -9.73 17.67
CA ALA A 56 -10.19 -10.87 17.00
C ALA A 56 -11.66 -10.58 16.61
N GLN A 57 -12.40 -9.84 17.44
CA GLN A 57 -13.78 -9.44 17.16
C GLN A 57 -13.88 -8.49 15.94
N GLN A 58 -12.99 -7.50 15.84
CA GLN A 58 -12.92 -6.60 14.68
C GLN A 58 -12.58 -7.37 13.41
N LEU A 59 -11.58 -8.26 13.47
CA LEU A 59 -11.18 -9.08 12.34
C LEU A 59 -12.25 -10.09 11.91
N ALA A 60 -13.10 -10.56 12.84
CA ALA A 60 -14.20 -11.45 12.52
C ALA A 60 -15.24 -10.80 11.59
N GLN A 61 -15.39 -9.48 11.66
CA GLN A 61 -16.32 -8.70 10.83
C GLN A 61 -15.74 -8.30 9.46
N ALA A 62 -14.42 -8.39 9.27
CA ALA A 62 -13.75 -7.97 8.04
C ALA A 62 -13.64 -9.13 7.03
N GLN A 63 -14.72 -9.49 6.35
CA GLN A 63 -14.81 -10.67 5.47
C GLN A 63 -14.70 -10.35 3.98
N ASP A 64 -14.86 -9.09 3.60
CA ASP A 64 -14.75 -8.64 2.21
C ASP A 64 -13.91 -7.37 2.09
N PHE A 65 -13.71 -6.91 0.86
CA PHE A 65 -12.87 -5.75 0.56
C PHE A 65 -13.38 -4.48 1.24
N GLN A 66 -14.69 -4.26 1.24
CA GLN A 66 -15.31 -3.08 1.84
C GLN A 66 -15.14 -3.05 3.36
N GLN A 67 -15.39 -4.19 4.02
CA GLN A 67 -15.28 -4.31 5.47
C GLN A 67 -13.84 -4.17 5.96
N VAL A 68 -12.87 -4.76 5.23
CA VAL A 68 -11.43 -4.56 5.51
C VAL A 68 -11.05 -3.09 5.39
N CYS A 69 -11.50 -2.41 4.31
CA CYS A 69 -11.20 -0.99 4.12
C CYS A 69 -11.92 -0.10 5.13
N ALA A 70 -13.15 -0.43 5.54
CA ALA A 70 -13.86 0.31 6.57
C ALA A 70 -13.14 0.25 7.93
N LEU A 71 -12.67 -0.95 8.31
CA LEU A 71 -11.89 -1.14 9.52
C LEU A 71 -10.56 -0.36 9.50
N LEU A 72 -9.85 -0.40 8.37
CA LEU A 72 -8.63 0.39 8.17
C LEU A 72 -8.91 1.90 8.22
N ALA A 73 -9.98 2.36 7.58
CA ALA A 73 -10.35 3.77 7.55
C ALA A 73 -10.69 4.32 8.96
N GLN A 74 -11.37 3.54 9.80
CA GLN A 74 -11.61 3.88 11.21
C GLN A 74 -10.29 4.04 11.97
N HIS A 75 -9.32 3.15 11.73
CA HIS A 75 -8.01 3.25 12.35
C HIS A 75 -7.25 4.49 11.87
N ILE A 76 -7.24 4.78 10.58
CA ILE A 76 -6.66 6.01 10.02
C ILE A 76 -7.30 7.24 10.66
N GLN A 77 -8.63 7.30 10.70
CA GLN A 77 -9.37 8.43 11.27
C GLN A 77 -9.01 8.70 12.73
N ALA A 78 -8.86 7.65 13.53
CA ALA A 78 -8.45 7.76 14.93
C ALA A 78 -7.02 8.36 15.08
N GLN A 79 -6.11 8.07 14.15
CA GLN A 79 -4.73 8.53 14.20
C GLN A 79 -4.53 9.96 13.70
N ILE A 80 -5.23 10.36 12.64
CA ILE A 80 -5.01 11.68 12.02
C ILE A 80 -5.57 12.86 12.84
N GLN A 81 -6.51 12.63 13.76
CA GLN A 81 -7.08 13.67 14.65
C GLN A 81 -7.56 14.91 13.89
N GLN A 82 -8.17 14.72 12.72
CA GLN A 82 -8.66 15.77 11.80
C GLN A 82 -7.56 16.64 11.17
N ARG A 83 -6.29 16.31 11.32
CA ARG A 83 -5.18 17.03 10.66
C ARG A 83 -5.20 16.78 9.15
N PRO A 84 -4.77 17.75 8.33
CA PRO A 84 -4.43 17.48 6.94
C PRO A 84 -3.35 16.39 6.86
N TYR A 85 -3.54 15.44 5.95
CA TYR A 85 -2.64 14.30 5.85
C TYR A 85 -2.42 13.84 4.41
N TYR A 86 -1.27 13.22 4.18
CA TYR A 86 -0.95 12.44 3.00
C TYR A 86 -1.15 10.96 3.32
N LEU A 87 -1.69 10.18 2.38
CA LEU A 87 -1.86 8.74 2.56
C LEU A 87 -1.00 7.99 1.55
N MET A 88 -0.01 7.28 2.04
CA MET A 88 0.87 6.46 1.24
C MET A 88 0.58 4.98 1.46
N GLY A 89 0.46 4.22 0.36
CA GLY A 89 0.28 2.78 0.43
C GLY A 89 1.17 2.04 -0.56
N TYR A 90 1.84 1.01 -0.04
CA TYR A 90 2.63 0.08 -0.83
C TYR A 90 1.79 -1.14 -1.22
N SER A 91 1.78 -1.50 -2.50
CA SER A 91 1.18 -2.74 -3.02
C SER A 91 -0.26 -2.95 -2.51
N LEU A 92 -0.51 -3.90 -1.62
CA LEU A 92 -1.82 -4.12 -0.99
C LEU A 92 -2.31 -2.89 -0.22
N GLY A 93 -1.45 -2.24 0.58
CA GLY A 93 -1.81 -1.03 1.32
C GLY A 93 -2.30 0.09 0.41
N GLY A 94 -1.67 0.26 -0.76
CA GLY A 94 -2.12 1.23 -1.75
C GLY A 94 -3.44 0.84 -2.42
N ARG A 95 -3.70 -0.45 -2.62
CA ARG A 95 -4.99 -0.95 -3.12
C ARG A 95 -6.12 -0.67 -2.14
N LEU A 96 -5.86 -0.86 -0.84
CA LEU A 96 -6.82 -0.53 0.22
C LEU A 96 -7.05 0.98 0.32
N ALA A 97 -6.00 1.79 0.21
CA ALA A 97 -6.09 3.25 0.19
C ALA A 97 -6.97 3.75 -0.97
N LEU A 98 -6.75 3.24 -2.19
CA LEU A 98 -7.58 3.55 -3.36
C LEU A 98 -9.04 3.16 -3.14
N TYR A 99 -9.30 1.94 -2.65
CA TYR A 99 -10.65 1.50 -2.38
C TYR A 99 -11.32 2.39 -1.33
N ALA A 100 -10.66 2.62 -0.20
CA ALA A 100 -11.19 3.42 0.88
C ALA A 100 -11.51 4.86 0.44
N TYR A 101 -10.67 5.45 -0.42
CA TYR A 101 -10.91 6.75 -1.00
C TYR A 101 -12.14 6.77 -1.92
N PHE A 102 -12.20 5.89 -2.92
CA PHE A 102 -13.30 5.88 -3.89
C PHE A 102 -14.63 5.35 -3.35
N ALA A 103 -14.60 4.59 -2.26
CA ALA A 103 -15.77 4.18 -1.49
C ALA A 103 -16.19 5.21 -0.42
N GLN A 104 -15.53 6.39 -0.36
CA GLN A 104 -15.81 7.47 0.58
C GLN A 104 -15.74 7.04 2.06
N LEU A 105 -14.86 6.12 2.40
CA LEU A 105 -14.64 5.64 3.76
C LEU A 105 -13.64 6.52 4.54
N LEU A 106 -12.81 7.28 3.82
CA LEU A 106 -11.80 8.17 4.42
C LEU A 106 -12.35 9.57 4.67
N PRO A 107 -11.81 10.32 5.65
CA PRO A 107 -12.09 11.74 5.84
C PRO A 107 -11.42 12.56 4.71
N THR A 108 -12.05 12.59 3.54
CA THR A 108 -11.46 13.14 2.30
C THR A 108 -11.23 14.65 2.35
N HIS A 109 -11.94 15.38 3.21
CA HIS A 109 -11.76 16.84 3.38
C HIS A 109 -10.37 17.23 3.93
N SER A 110 -9.68 16.33 4.62
CA SER A 110 -8.33 16.54 5.16
C SER A 110 -7.23 15.78 4.38
N LEU A 111 -7.60 14.91 3.43
CA LEU A 111 -6.64 14.19 2.59
C LEU A 111 -6.05 15.11 1.52
N GLN A 112 -4.73 15.28 1.52
CA GLN A 112 -4.01 16.18 0.60
C GLN A 112 -3.57 15.50 -0.69
N ALA A 113 -3.15 14.25 -0.62
CA ALA A 113 -2.81 13.42 -1.79
C ALA A 113 -2.81 11.92 -1.45
N LEU A 114 -2.96 11.10 -2.48
CA LEU A 114 -2.66 9.66 -2.44
C LEU A 114 -1.27 9.40 -3.04
N LEU A 115 -0.45 8.65 -2.32
CA LEU A 115 0.90 8.26 -2.70
C LEU A 115 0.91 6.73 -2.87
N LEU A 116 1.09 6.26 -4.08
CA LEU A 116 0.93 4.85 -4.44
C LEU A 116 2.28 4.25 -4.82
N GLU A 117 2.74 3.23 -4.14
CA GLU A 117 3.96 2.51 -4.49
C GLU A 117 3.65 1.11 -4.99
N GLY A 118 3.96 0.80 -6.25
CA GLY A 118 3.79 -0.52 -6.83
C GLY A 118 2.34 -1.05 -6.77
N VAL A 119 1.36 -0.21 -7.05
CA VAL A 119 -0.07 -0.49 -6.84
C VAL A 119 -0.77 -0.90 -8.13
N ASN A 120 -1.54 -2.00 -8.06
CA ASN A 120 -2.43 -2.39 -9.15
C ASN A 120 -3.77 -1.63 -9.02
N LEU A 121 -4.21 -1.03 -10.13
CA LEU A 121 -5.43 -0.22 -10.17
C LEU A 121 -6.73 -1.01 -10.38
N GLY A 122 -6.64 -2.32 -10.51
CA GLY A 122 -7.76 -3.22 -10.77
C GLY A 122 -7.63 -3.96 -12.10
N LEU A 123 -8.50 -4.94 -12.32
CA LEU A 123 -8.56 -5.75 -13.54
C LEU A 123 -9.90 -5.48 -14.24
N SER A 124 -9.88 -5.20 -15.55
CA SER A 124 -11.10 -5.02 -16.36
C SER A 124 -11.60 -6.31 -16.95
N ASP A 125 -10.70 -7.22 -17.29
CA ASP A 125 -11.00 -8.45 -18.00
C ASP A 125 -11.53 -9.53 -17.05
N SER A 126 -12.65 -10.17 -17.38
CA SER A 126 -13.29 -11.17 -16.55
C SER A 126 -12.47 -12.47 -16.43
N ALA A 127 -11.78 -12.87 -17.50
CA ALA A 127 -10.93 -14.06 -17.47
C ALA A 127 -9.70 -13.84 -16.59
N GLN A 128 -9.09 -12.63 -16.67
CA GLN A 128 -8.00 -12.25 -15.76
C GLN A 128 -8.48 -12.23 -14.29
N ARG A 129 -9.70 -11.74 -14.02
CA ARG A 129 -10.29 -11.78 -12.67
C ARG A 129 -10.47 -13.20 -12.18
N GLN A 130 -11.01 -14.08 -13.01
CA GLN A 130 -11.21 -15.49 -12.66
C GLN A 130 -9.89 -16.20 -12.39
N GLN A 131 -8.89 -16.01 -13.25
CA GLN A 131 -7.55 -16.58 -13.07
C GLN A 131 -6.90 -16.05 -11.77
N ARG A 132 -7.00 -14.75 -11.55
CA ARG A 132 -6.46 -14.13 -10.33
C ARG A 132 -7.16 -14.65 -9.09
N TRP A 133 -8.46 -14.83 -9.11
CA TRP A 133 -9.21 -15.40 -7.99
C TRP A 133 -8.73 -16.81 -7.65
N GLN A 134 -8.56 -17.67 -8.65
CA GLN A 134 -8.02 -19.02 -8.45
C GLN A 134 -6.61 -19.00 -7.85
N GLN A 135 -5.75 -18.12 -8.33
CA GLN A 135 -4.40 -17.97 -7.78
C GLN A 135 -4.43 -17.52 -6.31
N ASP A 136 -5.22 -16.51 -5.98
CA ASP A 136 -5.32 -15.99 -4.62
C ASP A 136 -5.94 -17.04 -3.67
N GLN A 137 -6.94 -17.82 -4.11
CA GLN A 137 -7.48 -18.94 -3.34
C GLN A 137 -6.45 -20.05 -3.08
N ASN A 138 -5.64 -20.39 -4.09
CA ASN A 138 -4.57 -21.38 -3.92
C ASN A 138 -3.53 -20.91 -2.89
N TRP A 139 -3.10 -19.67 -2.96
CA TRP A 139 -2.20 -19.11 -1.97
C TRP A 139 -2.85 -19.06 -0.57
N ALA A 140 -4.09 -18.62 -0.48
CA ALA A 140 -4.82 -18.58 0.79
C ALA A 140 -4.93 -19.98 1.42
N LYS A 141 -5.27 -21.01 0.64
CA LYS A 141 -5.31 -22.41 1.11
C LYS A 141 -3.95 -22.85 1.65
N ARG A 142 -2.87 -22.49 0.98
CA ARG A 142 -1.52 -22.84 1.42
C ARG A 142 -1.15 -22.13 2.71
N PHE A 143 -1.35 -20.81 2.80
CA PHE A 143 -1.11 -20.05 4.03
C PHE A 143 -1.94 -20.58 5.22
N ALA A 144 -3.19 -21.01 4.98
CA ALA A 144 -4.05 -21.50 6.04
C ALA A 144 -3.63 -22.87 6.60
N HIS A 145 -2.98 -23.73 5.77
CA HIS A 145 -2.81 -25.15 6.12
C HIS A 145 -1.39 -25.69 6.06
N GLN A 146 -0.42 -24.92 5.53
CA GLN A 146 0.97 -25.33 5.43
C GLN A 146 1.85 -24.52 6.40
N PRO A 147 3.04 -25.02 6.79
CA PRO A 147 4.00 -24.26 7.55
C PRO A 147 4.35 -22.95 6.82
N ILE A 148 4.24 -21.83 7.52
CA ILE A 148 4.37 -20.51 6.88
C ILE A 148 5.70 -20.31 6.19
N GLN A 149 6.80 -20.82 6.76
CA GLN A 149 8.13 -20.73 6.16
C GLN A 149 8.16 -21.37 4.78
N GLN A 150 7.60 -22.57 4.62
CA GLN A 150 7.54 -23.27 3.33
C GLN A 150 6.74 -22.46 2.29
N VAL A 151 5.62 -21.87 2.71
CA VAL A 151 4.80 -21.04 1.80
C VAL A 151 5.55 -19.78 1.39
N LEU A 152 6.29 -19.14 2.31
CA LEU A 152 7.09 -17.95 2.03
C LEU A 152 8.24 -18.22 1.07
N GLU A 153 8.89 -19.38 1.17
CA GLU A 153 9.96 -19.79 0.26
C GLU A 153 9.49 -19.81 -1.21
N GLU A 154 8.27 -20.28 -1.45
CA GLU A 154 7.69 -20.27 -2.80
C GLU A 154 7.04 -18.91 -3.15
N TRP A 155 6.43 -18.23 -2.17
CA TRP A 155 5.87 -16.89 -2.38
C TRP A 155 6.90 -15.92 -2.94
N TYR A 156 8.13 -15.91 -2.41
CA TYR A 156 9.20 -15.04 -2.87
C TYR A 156 9.91 -15.54 -4.15
N GLN A 157 9.46 -16.63 -4.77
CA GLN A 157 9.86 -17.01 -6.13
C GLN A 157 9.00 -16.35 -7.23
N GLN A 158 7.93 -15.65 -6.86
CA GLN A 158 7.07 -14.99 -7.84
C GLN A 158 7.84 -13.96 -8.67
N PRO A 159 7.45 -13.73 -9.95
CA PRO A 159 8.19 -12.84 -10.86
C PRO A 159 8.42 -11.42 -10.34
N VAL A 160 7.51 -10.90 -9.51
CA VAL A 160 7.63 -9.56 -8.90
C VAL A 160 8.86 -9.45 -7.98
N PHE A 161 9.38 -10.57 -7.47
CA PHE A 161 10.55 -10.65 -6.61
C PHE A 161 11.80 -11.20 -7.32
N ALA A 162 11.76 -11.36 -8.65
CA ALA A 162 12.86 -11.98 -9.42
C ALA A 162 14.18 -11.20 -9.32
N HIS A 163 14.15 -9.90 -9.04
CA HIS A 163 15.32 -9.03 -8.87
C HIS A 163 16.06 -9.26 -7.55
N LEU A 164 15.43 -9.94 -6.57
CA LEU A 164 16.05 -10.19 -5.27
C LEU A 164 17.12 -11.27 -5.35
N THR A 165 18.27 -11.02 -4.71
CA THR A 165 19.27 -12.05 -4.50
C THR A 165 18.78 -13.15 -3.56
N PRO A 166 19.37 -14.36 -3.58
CA PRO A 166 19.01 -15.42 -2.63
C PRO A 166 19.10 -14.97 -1.17
N GLN A 167 20.11 -14.18 -0.82
CA GLN A 167 20.28 -13.64 0.54
C GLN A 167 19.17 -12.66 0.93
N GLN A 168 18.81 -11.72 0.06
CA GLN A 168 17.70 -10.78 0.29
C GLN A 168 16.38 -11.52 0.46
N ARG A 169 16.15 -12.55 -0.37
CA ARG A 169 14.96 -13.40 -0.28
C ARG A 169 14.89 -14.12 1.06
N GLN A 170 16.01 -14.70 1.51
CA GLN A 170 16.10 -15.38 2.80
C GLN A 170 15.82 -14.42 3.98
N GLN A 171 16.37 -13.21 3.92
CA GLN A 171 16.10 -12.17 4.92
C GLN A 171 14.60 -11.81 4.99
N LEU A 172 13.94 -11.67 3.83
CA LEU A 172 12.49 -11.43 3.79
C LEU A 172 11.69 -12.60 4.39
N ILE A 173 12.05 -13.85 4.07
CA ILE A 173 11.40 -15.03 4.64
C ILE A 173 11.52 -15.01 6.16
N GLN A 174 12.72 -14.79 6.71
CA GLN A 174 12.94 -14.70 8.15
C GLN A 174 12.10 -13.57 8.79
N LEU A 175 12.03 -12.42 8.12
CA LEU A 175 11.29 -11.27 8.59
C LEU A 175 9.77 -11.52 8.60
N ARG A 176 9.25 -12.37 7.70
CA ARG A 176 7.80 -12.60 7.51
C ARG A 176 7.25 -13.86 8.18
N GLN A 177 8.12 -14.74 8.68
CA GLN A 177 7.70 -16.02 9.28
C GLN A 177 6.84 -15.88 10.56
N HIS A 178 6.83 -14.69 11.19
CA HIS A 178 5.99 -14.41 12.36
C HIS A 178 4.51 -14.19 12.03
N ASN A 179 4.16 -14.03 10.74
CA ASN A 179 2.79 -13.83 10.33
C ASN A 179 1.90 -15.04 10.68
N ASN A 180 0.65 -14.78 11.04
CA ASN A 180 -0.35 -15.82 11.19
C ASN A 180 -0.88 -16.24 9.81
N GLY A 181 -0.60 -17.46 9.38
CA GLY A 181 -0.96 -17.94 8.05
C GLY A 181 -2.48 -17.91 7.79
N GLN A 182 -3.33 -18.22 8.79
CA GLN A 182 -4.79 -18.13 8.65
C GLN A 182 -5.25 -16.68 8.48
N ALA A 183 -4.64 -15.74 9.18
CA ALA A 183 -4.94 -14.32 9.02
C ALA A 183 -4.55 -13.82 7.62
N ILE A 184 -3.37 -14.21 7.12
CA ILE A 184 -2.92 -13.90 5.75
C ILE A 184 -3.86 -14.51 4.70
N ALA A 185 -4.32 -15.76 4.90
CA ALA A 185 -5.28 -16.40 4.02
C ALA A 185 -6.61 -15.63 3.94
N ARG A 186 -7.11 -15.17 5.09
CA ARG A 186 -8.31 -14.32 5.15
C ARG A 186 -8.09 -12.99 4.41
N MET A 187 -6.96 -12.33 4.62
CA MET A 187 -6.62 -11.10 3.91
C MET A 187 -6.60 -11.31 2.39
N LEU A 188 -5.94 -12.36 1.91
CA LEU A 188 -5.88 -12.72 0.48
C LEU A 188 -7.26 -12.92 -0.13
N THR A 189 -8.16 -13.64 0.56
CA THR A 189 -9.51 -13.92 0.07
C THR A 189 -10.45 -12.72 0.17
N ALA A 190 -10.35 -11.94 1.24
CA ALA A 190 -11.16 -10.74 1.42
C ALA A 190 -10.78 -9.66 0.41
N THR A 191 -9.48 -9.45 0.18
CA THR A 191 -8.94 -8.34 -0.63
C THR A 191 -8.28 -8.80 -1.92
N SER A 192 -8.68 -9.95 -2.48
CA SER A 192 -8.17 -10.42 -3.77
C SER A 192 -8.26 -9.31 -4.82
N LEU A 193 -7.22 -9.20 -5.67
CA LEU A 193 -7.25 -8.26 -6.79
C LEU A 193 -8.41 -8.54 -7.75
N ALA A 194 -8.88 -9.79 -7.81
CA ALA A 194 -10.07 -10.16 -8.56
C ALA A 194 -11.36 -9.47 -8.08
N LYS A 195 -11.44 -9.15 -6.79
CA LYS A 195 -12.58 -8.47 -6.16
C LYS A 195 -12.46 -6.94 -6.17
N GLN A 196 -11.27 -6.42 -6.45
CA GLN A 196 -11.05 -4.98 -6.51
C GLN A 196 -11.80 -4.38 -7.70
N PRO A 197 -12.53 -3.27 -7.51
CA PRO A 197 -13.03 -2.49 -8.64
C PRO A 197 -11.89 -1.99 -9.53
N ASP A 198 -12.20 -1.78 -10.80
CA ASP A 198 -11.27 -1.14 -11.72
C ASP A 198 -11.26 0.38 -11.49
N PHE A 199 -10.16 0.88 -10.95
CA PHE A 199 -9.97 2.29 -10.64
C PHE A 199 -9.22 3.08 -11.72
N ARG A 200 -8.80 2.45 -12.83
CA ARG A 200 -7.96 3.10 -13.85
C ARG A 200 -8.56 4.39 -14.39
N TYR A 201 -9.84 4.38 -14.70
CA TYR A 201 -10.54 5.60 -15.14
C TYR A 201 -10.67 6.62 -14.00
N LYS A 202 -11.10 6.17 -12.81
CA LYS A 202 -11.33 7.05 -11.66
C LYS A 202 -10.07 7.78 -11.21
N VAL A 203 -8.92 7.11 -11.19
CA VAL A 203 -7.63 7.72 -10.79
C VAL A 203 -7.20 8.84 -11.76
N ARG A 204 -7.52 8.72 -13.06
CA ARG A 204 -7.22 9.78 -14.04
C ARG A 204 -8.14 10.99 -13.95
N CYS A 205 -9.36 10.80 -13.46
CA CYS A 205 -10.39 11.85 -13.44
C CYS A 205 -10.53 12.52 -12.06
N VAL A 206 -9.85 12.02 -11.04
CA VAL A 206 -9.97 12.56 -9.68
C VAL A 206 -9.24 13.90 -9.57
N SER A 207 -9.82 14.85 -8.82
CA SER A 207 -9.20 16.15 -8.52
C SER A 207 -8.11 16.05 -7.44
N LEU A 208 -8.19 15.04 -6.55
CA LEU A 208 -7.16 14.79 -5.55
C LEU A 208 -5.84 14.41 -6.25
N PRO A 209 -4.71 15.00 -5.89
CA PRO A 209 -3.41 14.59 -6.40
C PRO A 209 -3.13 13.11 -6.12
N VAL A 210 -2.71 12.38 -7.15
CA VAL A 210 -2.29 10.99 -7.05
C VAL A 210 -0.89 10.85 -7.63
N PHE A 211 0.08 10.53 -6.78
CA PHE A 211 1.47 10.30 -7.16
C PHE A 211 1.77 8.82 -7.15
N TYR A 212 2.50 8.36 -8.15
CA TYR A 212 2.83 6.95 -8.28
C TYR A 212 4.34 6.75 -8.22
N PHE A 213 4.79 5.95 -7.25
CA PHE A 213 6.19 5.59 -7.06
C PHE A 213 6.43 4.15 -7.48
N CYS A 214 7.55 3.88 -8.11
CA CYS A 214 7.90 2.55 -8.57
C CYS A 214 9.41 2.38 -8.63
N GLY A 215 9.93 1.24 -8.25
CA GLY A 215 11.33 0.93 -8.43
C GLY A 215 11.71 0.81 -9.91
N GLU A 216 12.93 1.25 -10.24
CA GLU A 216 13.48 1.20 -11.60
C GLU A 216 13.51 -0.22 -12.18
N LYS A 217 13.62 -1.25 -11.33
CA LYS A 217 13.64 -2.66 -11.73
C LYS A 217 12.25 -3.30 -11.82
N ASP A 218 11.19 -2.62 -11.37
CA ASP A 218 9.82 -3.14 -11.38
C ASP A 218 9.08 -2.77 -12.66
N GLN A 219 9.43 -3.43 -13.75
CA GLN A 219 8.88 -3.15 -15.09
C GLN A 219 7.36 -3.29 -15.16
N LYS A 220 6.79 -4.27 -14.44
CA LYS A 220 5.35 -4.51 -14.42
C LYS A 220 4.57 -3.29 -13.93
N PHE A 221 4.97 -2.73 -12.80
CA PHE A 221 4.25 -1.61 -12.19
C PHE A 221 4.58 -0.27 -12.86
N GLN A 222 5.78 -0.12 -13.46
CA GLN A 222 6.05 0.99 -14.38
C GLN A 222 5.09 0.98 -15.57
N GLN A 223 4.85 -0.19 -16.17
CA GLN A 223 3.93 -0.31 -17.30
C GLN A 223 2.51 0.07 -16.89
N ILE A 224 2.04 -0.37 -15.71
CA ILE A 224 0.73 0.03 -15.17
C ILE A 224 0.64 1.56 -15.06
N ALA A 225 1.65 2.21 -14.48
CA ALA A 225 1.66 3.66 -14.33
C ALA A 225 1.64 4.39 -15.68
N LYS A 226 2.50 3.97 -16.62
CA LYS A 226 2.60 4.58 -17.98
C LYS A 226 1.30 4.41 -18.77
N GLN A 227 0.71 3.20 -18.79
CA GLN A 227 -0.55 2.93 -19.51
C GLN A 227 -1.73 3.72 -18.95
N ASN A 228 -1.69 4.10 -17.69
CA ASN A 228 -2.74 4.87 -17.04
C ASN A 228 -2.39 6.36 -16.89
N GLN A 229 -1.28 6.82 -17.49
CA GLN A 229 -0.86 8.24 -17.49
C GLN A 229 -0.73 8.82 -16.08
N LEU A 230 -0.25 8.00 -15.12
CA LEU A 230 -0.04 8.42 -13.75
C LEU A 230 1.22 9.28 -13.63
N ASP A 231 1.25 10.17 -12.65
CA ASP A 231 2.42 10.94 -12.28
C ASP A 231 3.48 10.03 -11.64
N LEU A 232 4.30 9.39 -12.49
CA LEU A 232 5.27 8.35 -12.13
C LEU A 232 6.61 8.94 -11.71
N THR A 233 7.04 8.56 -10.51
CA THR A 233 8.40 8.79 -9.99
C THR A 233 9.13 7.45 -9.88
N LEU A 234 10.28 7.32 -10.56
CA LEU A 234 11.12 6.12 -10.49
C LEU A 234 12.14 6.22 -9.37
N ILE A 235 12.21 5.17 -8.56
CA ILE A 235 13.21 5.03 -7.50
C ILE A 235 14.40 4.24 -8.05
N PRO A 236 15.58 4.86 -8.16
CA PRO A 236 16.74 4.21 -8.76
C PRO A 236 17.18 2.99 -7.96
N GLN A 237 17.69 1.98 -8.68
CA GLN A 237 18.25 0.73 -8.16
C GLN A 237 17.29 -0.14 -7.33
N ALA A 238 16.03 0.23 -7.22
CA ALA A 238 15.00 -0.49 -6.45
C ALA A 238 14.10 -1.33 -7.34
N GLY A 239 13.55 -2.40 -6.76
CA GLY A 239 12.52 -3.25 -7.35
C GLY A 239 11.13 -2.93 -6.78
N HIS A 240 10.34 -3.98 -6.48
CA HIS A 240 8.95 -3.80 -6.09
C HIS A 240 8.78 -3.14 -4.70
N ASN A 241 9.71 -3.37 -3.78
CA ASN A 241 9.68 -2.81 -2.43
C ASN A 241 10.65 -1.62 -2.31
N ALA A 242 10.39 -0.58 -3.09
CA ALA A 242 11.36 0.49 -3.31
C ALA A 242 11.66 1.32 -2.05
N HIS A 243 10.68 1.51 -1.16
CA HIS A 243 10.88 2.20 0.11
C HIS A 243 11.82 1.47 1.07
N GLN A 244 11.97 0.15 0.93
CA GLN A 244 12.95 -0.63 1.72
C GLN A 244 14.28 -0.81 1.00
N GLU A 245 14.24 -0.92 -0.34
CA GLU A 245 15.43 -1.19 -1.15
C GLU A 245 16.31 0.05 -1.33
N ASN A 246 15.69 1.24 -1.44
CA ASN A 246 16.42 2.51 -1.53
C ASN A 246 15.69 3.65 -0.78
N PRO A 247 15.60 3.58 0.56
CA PRO A 247 14.82 4.50 1.37
C PRO A 247 15.29 5.96 1.26
N GLN A 248 16.58 6.19 1.13
CA GLN A 248 17.15 7.54 1.03
C GLN A 248 16.70 8.25 -0.25
N GLN A 249 16.81 7.59 -1.42
CA GLN A 249 16.35 8.19 -2.66
C GLN A 249 14.83 8.29 -2.71
N PHE A 250 14.13 7.32 -2.13
CA PHE A 250 12.68 7.39 -2.01
C PHE A 250 12.25 8.63 -1.22
N ALA A 251 12.82 8.84 -0.04
CA ALA A 251 12.51 10.01 0.81
C ALA A 251 12.81 11.34 0.11
N LYS A 252 13.95 11.42 -0.59
CA LYS A 252 14.32 12.61 -1.37
C LYS A 252 13.27 12.93 -2.42
N LEU A 253 12.95 11.96 -3.29
CA LEU A 253 12.02 12.16 -4.40
C LEU A 253 10.58 12.39 -3.92
N LEU A 254 10.17 11.74 -2.83
CA LEU A 254 8.88 11.98 -2.18
C LEU A 254 8.79 13.42 -1.68
N THR A 255 9.82 13.90 -0.97
CA THR A 255 9.87 15.27 -0.45
C THR A 255 9.83 16.30 -1.57
N GLU A 256 10.66 16.12 -2.62
CA GLU A 256 10.66 16.99 -3.80
C GLU A 256 9.28 17.05 -4.46
N LYS A 257 8.59 15.90 -4.55
CA LYS A 257 7.27 15.80 -5.15
C LYS A 257 6.18 16.51 -4.36
N LEU A 258 6.26 16.51 -3.06
CA LEU A 258 5.29 17.17 -2.19
C LEU A 258 5.57 18.67 -2.03
N CYS A 259 6.85 19.09 -1.94
CA CYS A 259 7.24 20.49 -1.79
C CYS A 259 7.14 21.32 -3.08
N SER A 260 7.20 20.71 -4.26
CA SER A 260 7.10 21.44 -5.54
C SER A 260 5.70 21.99 -5.86
N ARG A 261 4.75 21.89 -4.91
CA ARG A 261 3.36 22.39 -5.06
C ARG A 261 3.00 23.51 -4.08
N GLU A 262 3.94 23.90 -3.23
CA GLU A 262 3.86 25.14 -2.43
C GLU A 262 4.37 26.35 -3.24
#